data_3eeced8d50268104ca2ac17417b4975d
#
_entry.id   3eeced8d50268104ca2ac17417b4975d
#
_cell.length_a   1.000
_cell.length_b   1.000
_cell.length_c   1.000
_cell.angle_alpha   90.00
_cell.angle_beta   90.00
_cell.angle_gamma   90.00
#
_symmetry.space_group_name_H-M   'P 1'
#
loop_
_entity.id
_entity.type
_entity.pdbx_description
1 polymer ?
#
loop_
_entity_poly.entity_id
_entity_poly.type
_entity_poly.pdbx_seq_one_letter_code
_entity_poly.pdbx_strand_id
1 'polypeptide(L)'
;MNYNLENKMISRPTKDVYKDGDNTIKLFVENYSKCDILNEALIQARVEENTDLNIPLLREVTKINNKWAIVSEYIEGDTIEELMNKYPEKAGEYLNWFVDIQLTVLSREVPFLNRIKDKYSQRINQLTEISDAIRYELLQRLDSMPNHCKLCHGDFVPSNVVIEPDTNWAIIDWAHATQGNTSADAANTYLNFIIGNQEARAEEYLNIFAQKSGIDIHLIQKWIPIVAAVRLQKGKLEEKEILHRFVDVVDFS
;
A
#
# COMPACT_ATOMS: atom_id res chain seq x y z
N MET A 1 17.99 22.38 -10.27
CA MET A 1 18.07 21.53 -11.46
C MET A 1 16.84 21.80 -12.32
N ASN A 2 16.97 21.77 -13.65
CA ASN A 2 15.80 21.85 -14.52
C ASN A 2 15.36 20.42 -14.84
N TYR A 3 14.25 19.99 -14.29
CA TYR A 3 13.64 18.70 -14.59
C TYR A 3 12.78 18.78 -15.85
N ASN A 4 12.83 17.72 -16.69
CA ASN A 4 11.98 17.60 -17.86
C ASN A 4 10.66 16.91 -17.46
N LEU A 5 9.53 17.56 -17.74
CA LEU A 5 8.18 17.08 -17.44
C LEU A 5 7.41 16.65 -18.72
N GLU A 6 8.10 16.27 -19.80
CA GLU A 6 7.45 15.85 -21.04
C GLU A 6 6.96 14.39 -20.97
N ASN A 7 7.72 13.52 -20.31
CA ASN A 7 7.40 12.09 -20.22
C ASN A 7 6.53 11.80 -18.98
N LYS A 8 5.22 12.07 -19.10
CA LYS A 8 4.25 11.75 -18.06
C LYS A 8 3.88 10.28 -18.12
N MET A 9 4.13 9.55 -17.04
CA MET A 9 3.83 8.12 -16.88
C MET A 9 2.42 7.90 -16.32
N ILE A 10 2.06 8.63 -15.24
CA ILE A 10 0.82 8.43 -14.48
C ILE A 10 0.21 9.79 -14.15
N SER A 11 -1.12 9.90 -14.25
CA SER A 11 -1.89 11.03 -13.74
C SER A 11 -2.87 10.57 -12.68
N ARG A 12 -2.89 11.25 -11.54
CA ARG A 12 -3.79 11.03 -10.42
C ARG A 12 -4.40 12.37 -9.98
N PRO A 13 -5.54 12.39 -9.28
CA PRO A 13 -6.17 13.65 -8.86
C PRO A 13 -5.27 14.55 -8.00
N THR A 14 -4.29 13.97 -7.29
CA THR A 14 -3.43 14.69 -6.34
C THR A 14 -2.00 14.88 -6.83
N LYS A 15 -1.57 14.10 -7.80
CA LYS A 15 -0.18 14.13 -8.32
C LYS A 15 -0.08 13.56 -9.73
N ASP A 16 0.85 14.11 -10.51
CA ASP A 16 1.35 13.52 -11.75
C ASP A 16 2.73 12.88 -11.50
N VAL A 17 3.02 11.79 -12.19
CA VAL A 17 4.32 11.11 -12.13
C VAL A 17 4.99 11.17 -13.50
N TYR A 18 6.25 11.61 -13.51
CA TYR A 18 7.06 11.77 -14.72
C TYR A 18 8.34 10.96 -14.62
N LYS A 19 8.85 10.51 -15.76
CA LYS A 19 10.22 9.98 -15.91
C LYS A 19 11.09 11.08 -16.54
N ASP A 20 12.24 11.36 -15.91
CA ASP A 20 13.27 12.24 -16.43
C ASP A 20 14.65 11.61 -16.27
N GLY A 21 15.15 10.97 -17.32
CA GLY A 21 16.36 10.14 -17.25
C GLY A 21 16.21 9.04 -16.20
N ASP A 22 17.12 9.04 -15.24
CA ASP A 22 17.13 8.09 -14.11
C ASP A 22 16.31 8.58 -12.90
N ASN A 23 15.38 9.51 -13.12
CA ASN A 23 14.54 10.06 -12.07
C ASN A 23 13.06 9.74 -12.30
N THR A 24 12.37 9.42 -11.22
CA THR A 24 10.92 9.48 -11.09
C THR A 24 10.57 10.76 -10.35
N ILE A 25 9.67 11.56 -10.91
CA ILE A 25 9.23 12.83 -10.34
C ILE A 25 7.76 12.74 -10.00
N LYS A 26 7.41 12.70 -8.72
CA LYS A 26 6.03 12.85 -8.22
C LYS A 26 5.76 14.34 -8.04
N LEU A 27 5.03 14.96 -8.97
CA LEU A 27 4.66 16.37 -8.93
C LEU A 27 3.24 16.54 -8.38
N PHE A 28 3.12 17.14 -7.20
CA PHE A 28 1.84 17.30 -6.50
C PHE A 28 1.06 18.52 -7.00
N VAL A 29 -0.27 18.47 -6.88
CA VAL A 29 -1.12 19.65 -7.18
C VAL A 29 -0.78 20.82 -6.25
N GLU A 30 -1.07 22.06 -6.69
CA GLU A 30 -0.60 23.29 -6.04
C GLU A 30 -0.99 23.38 -4.54
N ASN A 31 -2.19 22.96 -4.20
CA ASN A 31 -2.73 23.04 -2.82
C ASN A 31 -2.58 21.75 -2.02
N TYR A 32 -1.73 20.81 -2.45
CA TYR A 32 -1.51 19.59 -1.68
C TYR A 32 -0.74 19.88 -0.39
N SER A 33 -1.06 19.15 0.67
CA SER A 33 -0.50 19.37 2.00
C SER A 33 1.03 19.18 1.99
N LYS A 34 1.77 20.24 2.33
CA LYS A 34 3.23 20.17 2.51
C LYS A 34 3.63 19.11 3.55
N CYS A 35 2.87 19.01 4.63
CA CYS A 35 3.15 18.03 5.68
C CYS A 35 3.03 16.60 5.16
N ASP A 36 2.03 16.31 4.32
CA ASP A 36 1.84 14.98 3.76
C ASP A 36 2.96 14.62 2.77
N ILE A 37 3.42 15.58 1.97
CA ILE A 37 4.55 15.40 1.03
C ILE A 37 5.84 15.09 1.81
N LEU A 38 6.15 15.89 2.83
CA LEU A 38 7.33 15.68 3.65
C LEU A 38 7.25 14.36 4.44
N ASN A 39 6.05 13.97 4.88
CA ASN A 39 5.83 12.69 5.54
C ASN A 39 6.00 11.50 4.58
N GLU A 40 5.51 11.60 3.32
CA GLU A 40 5.76 10.59 2.28
C GLU A 40 7.27 10.39 2.07
N ALA A 41 8.02 11.48 1.89
CA ALA A 41 9.47 11.43 1.73
C ALA A 41 10.19 10.87 2.97
N LEU A 42 9.77 11.27 4.17
CA LEU A 42 10.34 10.78 5.43
C LEU A 42 10.11 9.27 5.62
N ILE A 43 8.92 8.78 5.27
CA ILE A 43 8.61 7.35 5.34
C ILE A 43 9.53 6.58 4.39
N GLN A 44 9.66 7.03 3.13
CA GLN A 44 10.55 6.40 2.15
C GLN A 44 12.01 6.39 2.66
N ALA A 45 12.53 7.51 3.14
CA ALA A 45 13.89 7.60 3.68
C ALA A 45 14.11 6.64 4.87
N ARG A 46 13.12 6.49 5.76
CA ARG A 46 13.20 5.53 6.88
C ARG A 46 13.29 4.09 6.42
N VAL A 47 12.54 3.71 5.38
CA VAL A 47 12.62 2.34 4.82
C VAL A 47 13.96 2.14 4.12
N GLU A 48 14.40 3.12 3.35
CA GLU A 48 15.69 3.12 2.64
C GLU A 48 16.89 2.93 3.58
N GLU A 49 16.92 3.69 4.68
CA GLU A 49 18.06 3.67 5.62
C GLU A 49 18.08 2.44 6.55
N ASN A 50 16.93 1.77 6.75
CA ASN A 50 16.80 0.71 7.76
C ASN A 50 16.52 -0.67 7.18
N THR A 51 16.55 -0.83 5.86
CA THR A 51 16.36 -2.14 5.22
C THR A 51 17.39 -2.38 4.11
N ASP A 52 17.52 -3.64 3.73
CA ASP A 52 18.28 -4.11 2.57
C ASP A 52 17.36 -4.34 1.34
N LEU A 53 16.13 -3.83 1.38
CA LEU A 53 15.18 -3.95 0.29
C LEU A 53 15.60 -3.05 -0.88
N ASN A 54 15.42 -3.56 -2.10
CA ASN A 54 15.61 -2.75 -3.30
C ASN A 54 14.39 -1.82 -3.46
N ILE A 55 14.62 -0.53 -3.23
CA ILE A 55 13.62 0.53 -3.32
C ILE A 55 14.22 1.75 -4.01
N PRO A 56 13.40 2.60 -4.66
CA PRO A 56 13.91 3.82 -5.29
C PRO A 56 14.58 4.74 -4.28
N LEU A 57 15.83 5.11 -4.49
CA LEU A 57 16.55 6.05 -3.62
C LEU A 57 15.86 7.42 -3.66
N LEU A 58 15.56 7.98 -2.49
CA LEU A 58 15.06 9.33 -2.36
C LEU A 58 16.18 10.33 -2.69
N ARG A 59 16.01 11.14 -3.72
CA ARG A 59 17.04 12.11 -4.18
C ARG A 59 16.78 13.52 -3.69
N GLU A 60 15.54 14.00 -3.81
CA GLU A 60 15.23 15.41 -3.50
C GLU A 60 13.74 15.61 -3.18
N VAL A 61 13.45 16.52 -2.27
CA VAL A 61 12.12 17.13 -2.09
C VAL A 61 12.25 18.61 -2.43
N THR A 62 11.62 19.03 -3.50
CA THR A 62 11.85 20.36 -4.09
C THR A 62 10.55 20.98 -4.62
N LYS A 63 10.68 22.14 -5.25
CA LYS A 63 9.59 22.78 -6.00
C LYS A 63 9.96 22.89 -7.49
N ILE A 64 9.03 22.42 -8.33
CA ILE A 64 9.11 22.54 -9.79
C ILE A 64 7.88 23.34 -10.25
N ASN A 65 8.09 24.43 -10.95
CA ASN A 65 7.01 25.33 -11.39
C ASN A 65 6.04 25.71 -10.26
N ASN A 66 6.58 26.07 -9.10
CA ASN A 66 5.87 26.43 -7.88
C ASN A 66 5.06 25.31 -7.19
N LYS A 67 5.08 24.10 -7.72
CA LYS A 67 4.47 22.89 -7.13
C LYS A 67 5.51 22.06 -6.39
N TRP A 68 5.11 21.42 -5.29
CA TRP A 68 5.98 20.49 -4.59
C TRP A 68 6.22 19.22 -5.42
N ALA A 69 7.42 18.70 -5.35
CA ALA A 69 7.82 17.45 -5.98
C ALA A 69 8.68 16.60 -5.05
N ILE A 70 8.51 15.28 -5.14
CA ILE A 70 9.43 14.28 -4.64
C ILE A 70 10.13 13.68 -5.84
N VAL A 71 11.46 13.72 -5.83
CA VAL A 71 12.31 13.12 -6.85
C VAL A 71 12.99 11.91 -6.24
N SER A 72 12.83 10.77 -6.88
CA SER A 72 13.48 9.52 -6.51
C SER A 72 14.12 8.86 -7.74
N GLU A 73 14.87 7.83 -7.52
CA GLU A 73 15.39 6.97 -8.56
C GLU A 73 14.27 6.39 -9.41
N TYR A 74 14.52 6.26 -10.71
CA TYR A 74 13.64 5.52 -11.61
C TYR A 74 14.09 4.05 -11.67
N ILE A 75 13.19 3.15 -11.32
CA ILE A 75 13.43 1.71 -11.46
C ILE A 75 12.93 1.27 -12.84
N GLU A 76 13.81 0.68 -13.64
CA GLU A 76 13.48 0.15 -14.94
C GLU A 76 12.97 -1.28 -14.85
N GLY A 77 11.87 -1.59 -15.54
CA GLY A 77 11.30 -2.92 -15.56
C GLY A 77 9.79 -2.90 -15.80
N ASP A 78 9.20 -4.08 -15.88
CA ASP A 78 7.75 -4.27 -15.94
C ASP A 78 7.22 -4.53 -14.51
N THR A 79 6.09 -3.94 -14.16
CA THR A 79 5.41 -4.28 -12.89
C THR A 79 4.85 -5.70 -12.95
N ILE A 80 4.66 -6.33 -11.78
CA ILE A 80 3.98 -7.65 -11.72
C ILE A 80 2.59 -7.58 -12.37
N GLU A 81 1.88 -6.45 -12.21
CA GLU A 81 0.58 -6.24 -12.87
C GLU A 81 0.70 -6.28 -14.40
N GLU A 82 1.68 -5.58 -14.97
CA GLU A 82 1.95 -5.59 -16.41
C GLU A 82 2.33 -6.98 -16.90
N LEU A 83 3.18 -7.70 -16.15
CA LEU A 83 3.58 -9.07 -16.48
C LEU A 83 2.40 -10.03 -16.46
N MET A 84 1.51 -9.94 -15.45
CA MET A 84 0.28 -10.73 -15.39
C MET A 84 -0.66 -10.46 -16.56
N ASN A 85 -0.73 -9.20 -17.01
CA ASN A 85 -1.56 -8.81 -18.16
C ASN A 85 -0.94 -9.25 -19.48
N LYS A 86 0.38 -9.19 -19.61
CA LYS A 86 1.14 -9.57 -20.80
C LYS A 86 1.22 -11.09 -21.00
N TYR A 87 1.26 -11.83 -19.90
CA TYR A 87 1.38 -13.29 -19.86
C TYR A 87 0.34 -13.91 -18.91
N PRO A 88 -0.96 -13.91 -19.31
CA PRO A 88 -2.04 -14.40 -18.45
C PRO A 88 -1.89 -15.86 -18.01
N GLU A 89 -1.26 -16.70 -18.86
CA GLU A 89 -0.97 -18.10 -18.56
C GLU A 89 0.03 -18.30 -17.41
N LYS A 90 0.81 -17.27 -17.09
CA LYS A 90 1.77 -17.23 -15.99
C LYS A 90 1.30 -16.44 -14.78
N ALA A 91 0.07 -15.95 -14.80
CA ALA A 91 -0.42 -15.07 -13.73
C ALA A 91 -0.32 -15.70 -12.33
N GLY A 92 -0.55 -17.02 -12.20
CA GLY A 92 -0.37 -17.74 -10.93
C GLY A 92 1.10 -17.80 -10.48
N GLU A 93 2.06 -17.91 -11.42
CA GLU A 93 3.49 -17.85 -11.11
C GLU A 93 3.89 -16.46 -10.59
N TYR A 94 3.46 -15.40 -11.26
CA TYR A 94 3.70 -14.02 -10.84
C TYR A 94 3.02 -13.71 -9.49
N LEU A 95 1.84 -14.27 -9.23
CA LEU A 95 1.17 -14.11 -7.93
C LEU A 95 1.97 -14.79 -6.81
N ASN A 96 2.58 -15.95 -7.08
CA ASN A 96 3.48 -16.62 -6.16
C ASN A 96 4.73 -15.78 -5.86
N TRP A 97 5.36 -15.16 -6.86
CA TRP A 97 6.48 -14.23 -6.66
C TRP A 97 6.07 -13.01 -5.85
N PHE A 98 4.92 -12.42 -6.19
CA PHE A 98 4.36 -11.29 -5.47
C PHE A 98 4.21 -11.56 -3.97
N VAL A 99 3.72 -12.75 -3.60
CA VAL A 99 3.61 -13.15 -2.20
C VAL A 99 4.98 -13.36 -1.55
N ASP A 100 5.94 -13.97 -2.24
CA ASP A 100 7.31 -14.15 -1.72
C ASP A 100 7.97 -12.81 -1.43
N ILE A 101 7.82 -11.84 -2.33
CA ILE A 101 8.34 -10.48 -2.17
C ILE A 101 7.65 -9.79 -0.99
N GLN A 102 6.31 -9.90 -0.86
CA GLN A 102 5.59 -9.34 0.28
C GLN A 102 6.07 -9.94 1.61
N LEU A 103 6.27 -11.25 1.68
CA LEU A 103 6.79 -11.90 2.89
C LEU A 103 8.21 -11.43 3.22
N THR A 104 9.03 -11.15 2.20
CA THR A 104 10.36 -10.54 2.41
C THR A 104 10.25 -9.16 3.05
N VAL A 105 9.35 -8.31 2.58
CA VAL A 105 9.06 -7.00 3.22
C VAL A 105 8.62 -7.18 4.66
N LEU A 106 7.62 -8.03 4.89
CA LEU A 106 7.01 -8.29 6.19
C LEU A 106 7.96 -8.97 7.19
N SER A 107 9.10 -9.49 6.74
CA SER A 107 10.15 -10.00 7.61
C SER A 107 11.01 -8.91 8.25
N ARG A 108 11.00 -7.69 7.69
CA ARG A 108 11.79 -6.54 8.15
C ARG A 108 11.08 -5.77 9.27
N GLU A 109 11.85 -4.96 9.98
CA GLU A 109 11.37 -4.02 11.01
C GLU A 109 12.07 -2.67 10.77
N VAL A 110 11.28 -1.60 10.76
CA VAL A 110 11.79 -0.24 10.53
C VAL A 110 11.37 0.62 11.72
N PRO A 111 12.34 1.15 12.49
CA PRO A 111 12.04 2.00 13.64
C PRO A 111 11.42 3.33 13.19
N PHE A 112 10.68 3.96 14.10
CA PHE A 112 10.08 5.30 13.93
C PHE A 112 9.00 5.43 12.86
N LEU A 113 8.58 4.36 12.19
CA LEU A 113 7.35 4.39 11.41
C LEU A 113 6.14 4.49 12.35
N ASN A 114 5.06 5.11 11.84
CA ASN A 114 3.80 5.16 12.57
C ASN A 114 3.30 3.74 12.87
N ARG A 115 2.80 3.50 14.08
CA ARG A 115 2.16 2.23 14.42
C ARG A 115 0.82 2.11 13.69
N ILE A 116 0.59 0.96 13.08
CA ILE A 116 -0.63 0.71 12.31
C ILE A 116 -1.90 0.90 13.15
N LYS A 117 -1.90 0.44 14.42
CA LYS A 117 -3.06 0.55 15.31
C LYS A 117 -3.39 2.01 15.63
N ASP A 118 -2.39 2.84 15.89
CA ASP A 118 -2.59 4.27 16.18
C ASP A 118 -3.17 4.99 14.96
N LYS A 119 -2.58 4.74 13.78
CA LYS A 119 -3.05 5.28 12.51
C LYS A 119 -4.48 4.84 12.19
N TYR A 120 -4.80 3.58 12.42
CA TYR A 120 -6.12 3.02 12.13
C TYR A 120 -7.17 3.51 13.13
N SER A 121 -6.85 3.55 14.43
CA SER A 121 -7.72 4.12 15.45
C SER A 121 -8.10 5.57 15.13
N GLN A 122 -7.11 6.39 14.78
CA GLN A 122 -7.36 7.79 14.40
C GLN A 122 -8.32 7.88 13.21
N ARG A 123 -8.13 7.05 12.17
CA ARG A 123 -8.98 7.07 10.97
C ARG A 123 -10.39 6.60 11.24
N ILE A 124 -10.56 5.51 11.99
CA ILE A 124 -11.87 4.98 12.36
C ILE A 124 -12.64 6.01 13.19
N ASN A 125 -11.98 6.73 14.13
CA ASN A 125 -12.59 7.79 14.90
C ASN A 125 -13.06 8.99 14.04
N GLN A 126 -12.39 9.26 12.93
CA GLN A 126 -12.75 10.34 12.00
C GLN A 126 -13.79 9.94 10.95
N LEU A 127 -14.14 8.65 10.85
CA LEU A 127 -15.08 8.15 9.85
C LEU A 127 -16.51 8.52 10.23
N THR A 128 -17.19 9.28 9.38
CA THR A 128 -18.56 9.78 9.63
C THR A 128 -19.66 8.93 8.95
N GLU A 129 -19.26 8.00 8.09
CA GLU A 129 -20.18 7.23 7.23
C GLU A 129 -20.69 5.94 7.88
N ILE A 130 -20.29 5.64 9.11
CA ILE A 130 -20.70 4.47 9.88
C ILE A 130 -21.39 4.91 11.18
N SER A 131 -22.24 4.03 11.73
CA SER A 131 -22.88 4.25 13.02
C SER A 131 -21.87 4.23 14.17
N ASP A 132 -22.23 4.85 15.30
CA ASP A 132 -21.39 4.83 16.50
C ASP A 132 -21.21 3.42 17.05
N ALA A 133 -22.20 2.53 16.90
CA ALA A 133 -22.12 1.11 17.28
C ALA A 133 -21.05 0.37 16.46
N ILE A 134 -21.07 0.53 15.13
CA ILE A 134 -20.05 -0.06 14.24
C ILE A 134 -18.66 0.49 14.58
N ARG A 135 -18.56 1.82 14.77
CA ARG A 135 -17.28 2.46 15.14
C ARG A 135 -16.73 1.88 16.44
N TYR A 136 -17.56 1.75 17.45
CA TYR A 136 -17.16 1.19 18.74
C TYR A 136 -16.66 -0.25 18.58
N GLU A 137 -17.42 -1.10 17.89
CA GLU A 137 -17.04 -2.49 17.65
C GLU A 137 -15.71 -2.61 16.90
N LEU A 138 -15.50 -1.81 15.83
CA LEU A 138 -14.25 -1.79 15.07
C LEU A 138 -13.06 -1.37 15.93
N LEU A 139 -13.22 -0.39 16.82
CA LEU A 139 -12.17 0.04 17.74
C LEU A 139 -11.86 -1.04 18.79
N GLN A 140 -12.87 -1.73 19.32
CA GLN A 140 -12.67 -2.87 20.24
C GLN A 140 -11.92 -4.01 19.54
N ARG A 141 -12.31 -4.35 18.29
CA ARG A 141 -11.59 -5.35 17.49
C ARG A 141 -10.15 -4.93 17.26
N LEU A 142 -9.90 -3.69 16.84
CA LEU A 142 -8.55 -3.16 16.62
C LEU A 142 -7.71 -3.22 17.89
N ASP A 143 -8.28 -2.87 19.06
CA ASP A 143 -7.58 -2.93 20.34
C ASP A 143 -7.19 -4.35 20.71
N SER A 144 -8.05 -5.33 20.43
CA SER A 144 -7.80 -6.76 20.70
C SER A 144 -6.72 -7.38 19.79
N MET A 145 -6.38 -6.75 18.65
CA MET A 145 -5.38 -7.29 17.75
C MET A 145 -3.97 -7.26 18.35
N PRO A 146 -3.12 -8.27 18.07
CA PRO A 146 -1.74 -8.29 18.57
C PRO A 146 -0.92 -7.10 18.06
N ASN A 147 -0.06 -6.58 18.93
CA ASN A 147 0.94 -5.58 18.57
C ASN A 147 2.16 -6.26 17.96
N HIS A 148 2.47 -5.95 16.72
CA HIS A 148 3.69 -6.35 16.03
C HIS A 148 4.41 -5.11 15.49
N CYS A 149 5.70 -5.26 15.18
CA CYS A 149 6.55 -4.17 14.67
C CYS A 149 7.07 -4.48 13.27
N LYS A 150 6.37 -5.32 12.51
CA LYS A 150 6.78 -5.67 11.14
C LYS A 150 6.58 -4.50 10.20
N LEU A 151 7.46 -4.39 9.20
CA LEU A 151 7.30 -3.42 8.12
C LEU A 151 6.09 -3.81 7.27
N CYS A 152 5.05 -2.99 7.33
CA CYS A 152 3.87 -3.11 6.49
C CYS A 152 3.94 -2.03 5.41
N HIS A 153 3.78 -2.39 4.15
CA HIS A 153 3.80 -1.44 3.03
C HIS A 153 2.56 -0.53 3.05
N GLY A 154 1.41 -1.10 3.40
CA GLY A 154 0.15 -0.38 3.50
C GLY A 154 -0.55 -0.09 2.17
N ASP A 155 0.08 -0.47 1.04
CA ASP A 155 -0.50 -0.48 -0.31
C ASP A 155 0.28 -1.46 -1.19
N PHE A 156 0.47 -2.69 -0.70
CA PHE A 156 1.21 -3.72 -1.42
C PHE A 156 0.30 -4.31 -2.51
N VAL A 157 0.53 -3.88 -3.75
CA VAL A 157 -0.23 -4.26 -4.96
C VAL A 157 0.71 -4.64 -6.09
N PRO A 158 0.28 -5.46 -7.07
CA PRO A 158 1.13 -5.90 -8.18
C PRO A 158 1.74 -4.76 -9.00
N SER A 159 1.07 -3.61 -9.10
CA SER A 159 1.59 -2.41 -9.77
C SER A 159 2.67 -1.66 -8.98
N ASN A 160 2.91 -2.01 -7.71
CA ASN A 160 3.97 -1.44 -6.88
C ASN A 160 5.19 -2.35 -6.74
N VAL A 161 5.23 -3.47 -7.44
CA VAL A 161 6.38 -4.39 -7.50
C VAL A 161 6.89 -4.43 -8.92
N VAL A 162 8.11 -3.94 -9.14
CA VAL A 162 8.78 -3.89 -10.44
C VAL A 162 9.76 -5.06 -10.55
N ILE A 163 9.73 -5.78 -11.65
CA ILE A 163 10.71 -6.81 -11.99
C ILE A 163 11.68 -6.22 -13.00
N GLU A 164 12.93 -6.13 -12.60
CA GLU A 164 14.01 -5.58 -13.42
C GLU A 164 14.48 -6.58 -14.50
N PRO A 165 15.15 -6.12 -15.55
CA PRO A 165 15.57 -6.99 -16.67
C PRO A 165 16.47 -8.16 -16.26
N ASP A 166 17.23 -8.04 -15.17
CA ASP A 166 18.09 -9.08 -14.60
C ASP A 166 17.36 -10.02 -13.63
N THR A 167 16.03 -9.98 -13.60
CA THR A 167 15.15 -10.75 -12.68
C THR A 167 15.23 -10.34 -11.21
N ASN A 168 15.93 -9.25 -10.89
CA ASN A 168 15.83 -8.62 -9.59
C ASN A 168 14.45 -7.96 -9.43
N TRP A 169 14.11 -7.50 -8.24
CA TRP A 169 12.84 -6.83 -7.99
C TRP A 169 13.04 -5.60 -7.13
N ALA A 170 12.19 -4.61 -7.32
CA ALA A 170 12.13 -3.42 -6.49
C ALA A 170 10.69 -3.11 -6.09
N ILE A 171 10.53 -2.43 -4.97
CA ILE A 171 9.21 -2.04 -4.45
C ILE A 171 9.12 -0.53 -4.43
N ILE A 172 8.07 0.01 -5.02
CA ILE A 172 7.83 1.43 -5.16
C ILE A 172 6.63 1.90 -4.32
N ASP A 173 6.50 3.21 -4.13
CA ASP A 173 5.37 3.90 -3.48
C ASP A 173 5.14 3.56 -1.99
N TRP A 174 6.12 3.85 -1.17
CA TRP A 174 6.15 3.61 0.28
C TRP A 174 5.36 4.61 1.13
N ALA A 175 4.58 5.51 0.51
CA ALA A 175 3.84 6.59 1.19
C ALA A 175 2.95 6.13 2.36
N HIS A 176 2.54 4.87 2.37
CA HIS A 176 1.61 4.31 3.36
C HIS A 176 2.26 3.40 4.39
N ALA A 177 3.59 3.21 4.32
CA ALA A 177 4.27 2.26 5.19
C ALA A 177 4.08 2.58 6.68
N THR A 178 4.00 1.52 7.46
CA THR A 178 3.79 1.53 8.91
C THR A 178 4.54 0.37 9.56
N GLN A 179 4.73 0.43 10.88
CA GLN A 179 5.07 -0.75 11.65
C GLN A 179 3.78 -1.39 12.19
N GLY A 180 3.62 -2.69 12.00
CA GLY A 180 2.37 -3.32 12.38
C GLY A 180 2.33 -4.84 12.24
N ASN A 181 1.11 -5.32 12.04
CA ASN A 181 0.80 -6.73 11.94
C ASN A 181 0.79 -7.18 10.47
N THR A 182 1.48 -8.26 10.18
CA THR A 182 1.55 -8.91 8.87
C THR A 182 0.16 -9.19 8.28
N SER A 183 -0.78 -9.66 9.11
CA SER A 183 -2.15 -9.94 8.68
C SER A 183 -2.92 -8.68 8.27
N ALA A 184 -2.60 -7.52 8.83
CA ALA A 184 -3.22 -6.25 8.43
C ALA A 184 -2.79 -5.83 7.02
N ASP A 185 -1.51 -6.00 6.69
CA ASP A 185 -0.99 -5.70 5.35
C ASP A 185 -1.56 -6.69 4.31
N ALA A 186 -1.63 -7.99 4.65
CA ALA A 186 -2.27 -9.01 3.82
C ALA A 186 -3.77 -8.71 3.59
N ALA A 187 -4.51 -8.31 4.61
CA ALA A 187 -5.91 -7.91 4.48
C ALA A 187 -6.08 -6.68 3.55
N ASN A 188 -5.13 -5.74 3.59
CA ASN A 188 -5.16 -4.60 2.67
C ASN A 188 -4.91 -5.02 1.22
N THR A 189 -3.97 -5.92 0.96
CA THR A 189 -3.71 -6.49 -0.36
C THR A 189 -4.92 -7.27 -0.88
N TYR A 190 -5.55 -8.10 -0.03
CA TYR A 190 -6.79 -8.81 -0.36
C TYR A 190 -7.89 -7.84 -0.80
N LEU A 191 -8.15 -6.78 -0.03
CA LEU A 191 -9.15 -5.77 -0.37
C LEU A 191 -8.80 -5.00 -1.65
N ASN A 192 -7.53 -4.80 -1.98
CA ASN A 192 -7.13 -4.21 -3.27
C ASN A 192 -7.59 -5.06 -4.45
N PHE A 193 -7.43 -6.39 -4.39
CA PHE A 193 -7.93 -7.29 -5.43
C PHE A 193 -9.48 -7.25 -5.52
N ILE A 194 -10.16 -7.26 -4.37
CA ILE A 194 -11.64 -7.18 -4.33
C ILE A 194 -12.15 -5.88 -4.97
N ILE A 195 -11.56 -4.72 -4.62
CA ILE A 195 -11.91 -3.42 -5.19
C ILE A 195 -11.61 -3.38 -6.70
N GLY A 196 -10.57 -4.08 -7.13
CA GLY A 196 -10.24 -4.26 -8.55
C GLY A 196 -11.13 -5.24 -9.29
N ASN A 197 -12.25 -5.76 -8.70
CA ASN A 197 -13.13 -6.78 -9.25
C ASN A 197 -12.38 -8.06 -9.64
N GLN A 198 -11.43 -8.48 -8.81
CA GLN A 198 -10.59 -9.66 -9.01
C GLN A 198 -10.75 -10.66 -7.86
N GLU A 199 -12.01 -11.02 -7.54
CA GLU A 199 -12.35 -11.87 -6.38
C GLU A 199 -11.61 -13.23 -6.41
N ALA A 200 -11.55 -13.88 -7.57
CA ALA A 200 -10.87 -15.17 -7.72
C ALA A 200 -9.36 -15.03 -7.38
N ARG A 201 -8.73 -13.92 -7.81
CA ARG A 201 -7.33 -13.63 -7.51
C ARG A 201 -7.11 -13.24 -6.04
N ALA A 202 -8.09 -12.57 -5.43
CA ALA A 202 -8.06 -12.26 -4.01
C ALA A 202 -8.02 -13.55 -3.16
N GLU A 203 -8.86 -14.53 -3.48
CA GLU A 203 -8.89 -15.82 -2.80
C GLU A 203 -7.62 -16.65 -3.05
N GLU A 204 -7.13 -16.67 -4.30
CA GLU A 204 -5.87 -17.34 -4.65
C GLU A 204 -4.69 -16.71 -3.88
N TYR A 205 -4.61 -15.38 -3.85
CA TYR A 205 -3.60 -14.64 -3.06
C TYR A 205 -3.66 -15.02 -1.59
N LEU A 206 -4.84 -15.01 -0.98
CA LEU A 206 -5.04 -15.30 0.44
C LEU A 206 -4.57 -16.71 0.80
N ASN A 207 -4.90 -17.70 -0.06
CA ASN A 207 -4.47 -19.09 0.11
C ASN A 207 -2.94 -19.24 0.00
N ILE A 208 -2.32 -18.64 -1.03
CA ILE A 208 -0.85 -18.68 -1.21
C ILE A 208 -0.17 -17.99 -0.03
N PHE A 209 -0.67 -16.82 0.39
CA PHE A 209 -0.10 -16.08 1.51
C PHE A 209 -0.16 -16.88 2.82
N ALA A 210 -1.31 -17.46 3.14
CA ALA A 210 -1.49 -18.27 4.33
C ALA A 210 -0.58 -19.52 4.33
N GLN A 211 -0.50 -20.20 3.19
CA GLN A 211 0.36 -21.37 3.02
C GLN A 211 1.84 -21.04 3.23
N LYS A 212 2.32 -19.95 2.61
CA LYS A 212 3.74 -19.56 2.66
C LYS A 212 4.14 -18.92 3.99
N SER A 213 3.25 -18.13 4.59
CA SER A 213 3.52 -17.45 5.87
C SER A 213 3.30 -18.34 7.09
N GLY A 214 2.50 -19.41 6.97
CA GLY A 214 2.02 -20.21 8.10
C GLY A 214 0.96 -19.49 8.96
N ILE A 215 0.44 -18.33 8.51
CA ILE A 215 -0.58 -17.55 9.22
C ILE A 215 -1.96 -18.11 8.84
N ASP A 216 -2.77 -18.43 9.85
CA ASP A 216 -4.16 -18.86 9.65
C ASP A 216 -4.96 -17.74 8.92
N ILE A 217 -5.68 -18.12 7.86
CA ILE A 217 -6.55 -17.23 7.07
C ILE A 217 -7.51 -16.45 7.97
N HIS A 218 -8.06 -17.09 9.01
CA HIS A 218 -8.96 -16.43 9.95
C HIS A 218 -8.31 -15.24 10.68
N LEU A 219 -7.01 -15.29 10.92
CA LEU A 219 -6.31 -14.14 11.52
C LEU A 219 -6.21 -12.96 10.53
N ILE A 220 -6.09 -13.23 9.24
CA ILE A 220 -6.11 -12.20 8.21
C ILE A 220 -7.53 -11.64 8.06
N GLN A 221 -8.53 -12.52 8.00
CA GLN A 221 -9.94 -12.14 7.87
C GLN A 221 -10.43 -11.22 9.00
N LYS A 222 -9.94 -11.39 10.22
CA LYS A 222 -10.24 -10.47 11.34
C LYS A 222 -9.80 -9.03 11.09
N TRP A 223 -8.80 -8.80 10.25
CA TRP A 223 -8.34 -7.47 9.88
C TRP A 223 -9.17 -6.82 8.76
N ILE A 224 -9.88 -7.62 7.94
CA ILE A 224 -10.60 -7.10 6.76
C ILE A 224 -11.59 -6.00 7.13
N PRO A 225 -12.49 -6.13 8.13
CA PRO A 225 -13.41 -5.05 8.48
C PRO A 225 -12.71 -3.78 8.96
N ILE A 226 -11.63 -3.92 9.71
CA ILE A 226 -10.83 -2.82 10.23
C ILE A 226 -10.18 -2.06 9.07
N VAL A 227 -9.54 -2.78 8.15
CA VAL A 227 -8.88 -2.19 6.96
C VAL A 227 -9.91 -1.56 6.04
N ALA A 228 -11.06 -2.21 5.82
CA ALA A 228 -12.15 -1.66 5.02
C ALA A 228 -12.64 -0.32 5.57
N ALA A 229 -12.85 -0.20 6.88
CA ALA A 229 -13.25 1.03 7.55
C ALA A 229 -12.21 2.15 7.38
N VAL A 230 -10.92 1.83 7.53
CA VAL A 230 -9.81 2.78 7.32
C VAL A 230 -9.77 3.27 5.87
N ARG A 231 -10.09 2.43 4.91
CA ARG A 231 -10.14 2.78 3.48
C ARG A 231 -11.36 3.62 3.12
N LEU A 232 -12.51 3.38 3.75
CA LEU A 232 -13.72 4.18 3.54
C LEU A 232 -13.48 5.67 3.74
N GLN A 233 -12.66 6.05 4.71
CA GLN A 233 -12.34 7.45 4.97
C GLN A 233 -11.71 8.17 3.77
N LYS A 234 -10.97 7.45 2.91
CA LYS A 234 -10.27 7.99 1.75
C LYS A 234 -10.84 7.49 0.42
N GLY A 235 -11.73 6.50 0.47
CA GLY A 235 -12.20 5.78 -0.70
C GLY A 235 -12.94 6.66 -1.69
N LYS A 236 -12.75 6.37 -2.97
CA LYS A 236 -13.58 6.90 -4.04
C LYS A 236 -15.00 6.38 -3.87
N LEU A 237 -15.97 7.07 -4.45
CA LEU A 237 -17.38 6.70 -4.34
C LEU A 237 -17.65 5.24 -4.79
N GLU A 238 -16.97 4.80 -5.86
CA GLU A 238 -17.06 3.45 -6.43
C GLU A 238 -16.50 2.37 -5.48
N GLU A 239 -15.45 2.69 -4.71
CA GLU A 239 -14.86 1.79 -3.73
C GLU A 239 -15.72 1.66 -2.47
N LYS A 240 -16.48 2.71 -2.12
CA LYS A 240 -17.26 2.78 -0.88
C LYS A 240 -18.34 1.70 -0.81
N GLU A 241 -19.05 1.45 -1.91
CA GLU A 241 -20.10 0.43 -1.97
C GLU A 241 -19.53 -0.97 -1.66
N ILE A 242 -18.36 -1.28 -2.21
CA ILE A 242 -17.67 -2.54 -1.97
C ILE A 242 -17.19 -2.60 -0.50
N LEU A 243 -16.57 -1.53 -0.01
CA LEU A 243 -16.00 -1.48 1.34
C LEU A 243 -17.07 -1.59 2.43
N HIS A 244 -18.26 -1.01 2.22
CA HIS A 244 -19.38 -1.12 3.15
C HIS A 244 -19.79 -2.57 3.42
N ARG A 245 -19.67 -3.48 2.45
CA ARG A 245 -19.99 -4.91 2.63
C ARG A 245 -19.09 -5.58 3.69
N PHE A 246 -17.92 -5.03 3.96
CA PHE A 246 -16.95 -5.57 4.91
C PHE A 246 -16.96 -4.87 6.27
N VAL A 247 -17.55 -3.67 6.35
CA VAL A 247 -17.53 -2.85 7.57
C VAL A 247 -18.70 -3.17 8.49
N ASP A 248 -19.78 -3.73 7.95
CA ASP A 248 -20.96 -4.08 8.74
C ASP A 248 -20.68 -5.32 9.58
N VAL A 249 -20.24 -5.09 10.83
CA VAL A 249 -19.81 -6.13 11.77
C VAL A 249 -20.83 -6.42 12.87
N VAL A 250 -21.98 -5.74 12.84
CA VAL A 250 -23.01 -5.82 13.88
C VAL A 250 -24.05 -6.93 13.57
N ASP A 251 -24.18 -7.34 12.32
CA ASP A 251 -25.19 -8.31 11.88
C ASP A 251 -24.81 -9.79 12.06
N PHE A 252 -23.76 -10.09 12.82
CA PHE A 252 -23.32 -11.47 13.07
C PHE A 252 -23.38 -11.81 14.57
N SER A 253 -24.52 -11.55 15.20
CA SER A 253 -24.86 -12.09 16.52
C SER A 253 -25.94 -13.15 16.42
#